data_969c3ae26431496790f2dcd9dadf974a
#
_entry.id   969c3ae26431496790f2dcd9dadf974a
#
_cell.length_a   1.000
_cell.length_b   1.000
_cell.length_c   1.000
_cell.angle_alpha   90.00
_cell.angle_beta   90.00
_cell.angle_gamma   90.00
#
_symmetry.space_group_name_H-M   'P 1'
#
loop_
_entity.id
_entity.type
_entity.pdbx_description
1 polymer ?
#
loop_
_entity_poly.entity_id
_entity_poly.type
_entity_poly.pdbx_seq_one_letter_code
_entity_poly.pdbx_strand_id
1 'polypeptide(L)'
;MKKPIIAIIYDFDKTLCTTDMQNYSFIPSLGMTSEEFWKETGKFCDQFGVEKILGYMYLMFSKCREKNIPLTKKFLAECGEKIEFFPGVETWFKRIKDFGAEHNVKIEHYLCSSGNKEIINGSKIAKYFKAIFGCEFVYDPISKNAIWPKNAVNYTQKTQYLFRISKGILDISDDDNLNARTKKRRIEYHHMIYLGDGITDVPCMEIINSYGGFSIAIESSKSSQNTSKKLLDDKRVKYICRGDYKDGGKLDKLVKNIILLIENESRIAKFDKSHKEDK
;
A
#
# COMPACT_ATOMS: atom_id res chain seq x y z
N MET A 1 10.73 -1.26 -29.00
CA MET A 1 10.39 -2.38 -28.07
C MET A 1 9.70 -1.84 -26.80
N LYS A 2 8.73 -2.57 -26.24
CA LYS A 2 8.00 -2.12 -25.05
C LYS A 2 8.90 -2.20 -23.81
N LYS A 3 9.04 -1.10 -23.05
CA LYS A 3 9.84 -1.04 -21.82
C LYS A 3 9.25 -1.99 -20.76
N PRO A 4 10.05 -2.71 -19.97
CA PRO A 4 9.53 -3.47 -18.83
C PRO A 4 8.85 -2.52 -17.84
N ILE A 5 7.78 -3.01 -17.22
CA ILE A 5 7.04 -2.27 -16.20
C ILE A 5 7.38 -2.89 -14.85
N ILE A 6 7.81 -2.06 -13.90
CA ILE A 6 7.99 -2.44 -12.50
C ILE A 6 6.88 -1.78 -11.68
N ALA A 7 6.15 -2.59 -10.92
CA ALA A 7 5.19 -2.12 -9.93
C ALA A 7 5.89 -2.01 -8.57
N ILE A 8 5.89 -0.81 -7.97
CA ILE A 8 6.29 -0.63 -6.59
C ILE A 8 5.01 -0.41 -5.78
N ILE A 9 4.74 -1.32 -4.85
CA ILE A 9 3.51 -1.41 -4.08
C ILE A 9 3.85 -1.08 -2.63
N TYR A 10 3.10 -0.17 -2.05
CA TYR A 10 3.34 0.33 -0.70
C TYR A 10 2.13 0.04 0.20
N ASP A 11 2.39 -0.38 1.42
CA ASP A 11 1.49 -0.06 2.51
C ASP A 11 1.62 1.43 2.86
N PHE A 12 0.71 1.98 3.68
CA PHE A 12 0.69 3.40 4.00
C PHE A 12 1.14 3.71 5.42
N ASP A 13 0.40 3.19 6.41
CA ASP A 13 0.62 3.46 7.82
C ASP A 13 1.95 2.86 8.28
N LYS A 14 2.78 3.64 8.96
CA LYS A 14 4.13 3.22 9.42
C LYS A 14 5.07 2.73 8.31
N THR A 15 4.62 2.81 7.06
CA THR A 15 5.44 2.53 5.86
C THR A 15 5.84 3.82 5.15
N LEU A 16 4.89 4.68 4.81
CA LEU A 16 5.12 5.99 4.20
C LEU A 16 4.96 7.14 5.21
N CYS A 17 4.07 7.00 6.16
CA CYS A 17 3.85 7.95 7.26
C CYS A 17 4.27 7.35 8.60
N THR A 18 4.46 8.22 9.62
CA THR A 18 5.13 7.86 10.87
C THR A 18 4.26 7.09 11.86
N THR A 19 2.92 7.16 11.71
CA THR A 19 1.94 6.45 12.55
C THR A 19 0.69 6.10 11.74
N ASP A 20 -0.36 5.56 12.39
CA ASP A 20 -1.64 5.29 11.72
C ASP A 20 -2.29 6.60 11.27
N MET A 21 -2.79 6.66 10.05
CA MET A 21 -3.26 7.91 9.43
C MET A 21 -4.37 8.62 10.20
N GLN A 22 -5.18 7.86 10.94
CA GLN A 22 -6.26 8.42 11.75
C GLN A 22 -5.73 9.22 12.95
N ASN A 23 -4.49 8.93 13.40
CA ASN A 23 -3.89 9.56 14.59
C ASN A 23 -3.54 11.04 14.36
N TYR A 24 -3.29 11.47 13.12
CA TYR A 24 -2.84 12.84 12.84
C TYR A 24 -3.94 13.88 13.01
N SER A 25 -5.15 13.59 12.57
CA SER A 25 -6.23 14.59 12.56
C SER A 25 -7.61 14.02 12.87
N PHE A 26 -7.95 12.85 12.35
CA PHE A 26 -9.29 12.28 12.52
C PHE A 26 -9.60 12.03 14.01
N ILE A 27 -8.77 11.25 14.71
CA ILE A 27 -8.99 10.92 16.12
C ILE A 27 -8.95 12.19 17.01
N PRO A 28 -7.99 13.11 16.85
CA PRO A 28 -8.02 14.39 17.55
C PRO A 28 -9.31 15.21 17.33
N SER A 29 -9.88 15.17 16.13
CA SER A 29 -11.14 15.88 15.83
C SER A 29 -12.34 15.33 16.63
N LEU A 30 -12.26 14.08 17.07
CA LEU A 30 -13.23 13.48 17.97
C LEU A 30 -13.03 13.90 19.44
N GLY A 31 -11.97 14.65 19.77
CA GLY A 31 -11.58 14.96 21.14
C GLY A 31 -11.12 13.72 21.90
N MET A 32 -10.54 12.75 21.20
CA MET A 32 -10.01 11.50 21.76
C MET A 32 -8.50 11.41 21.55
N THR A 33 -7.85 10.67 22.43
CA THR A 33 -6.47 10.21 22.20
C THR A 33 -6.46 8.97 21.31
N SER A 34 -5.33 8.72 20.63
CA SER A 34 -5.15 7.50 19.83
C SER A 34 -5.32 6.23 20.69
N GLU A 35 -4.79 6.25 21.93
CA GLU A 35 -4.90 5.12 22.85
C GLU A 35 -6.36 4.81 23.21
N GLU A 36 -7.16 5.82 23.51
CA GLU A 36 -8.60 5.65 23.81
C GLU A 36 -9.34 5.06 22.63
N PHE A 37 -9.15 5.63 21.42
CA PHE A 37 -9.85 5.17 20.23
C PHE A 37 -9.51 3.71 19.89
N TRP A 38 -8.23 3.36 19.85
CA TRP A 38 -7.81 1.99 19.52
C TRP A 38 -8.17 0.98 20.61
N LYS A 39 -8.17 1.39 21.88
CA LYS A 39 -8.65 0.56 22.99
C LYS A 39 -10.15 0.29 22.91
N GLU A 40 -10.96 1.31 22.60
CA GLU A 40 -12.40 1.13 22.37
C GLU A 40 -12.65 0.24 21.15
N THR A 41 -11.91 0.43 20.07
CA THR A 41 -11.98 -0.43 18.88
C THR A 41 -11.71 -1.89 19.26
N GLY A 42 -10.64 -2.16 19.99
CA GLY A 42 -10.30 -3.51 20.45
C GLY A 42 -11.42 -4.14 21.28
N LYS A 43 -11.93 -3.41 22.28
CA LYS A 43 -13.04 -3.87 23.13
C LYS A 43 -14.30 -4.21 22.30
N PHE A 44 -14.65 -3.36 21.35
CA PHE A 44 -15.78 -3.60 20.46
C PHE A 44 -15.57 -4.87 19.61
N CYS A 45 -14.39 -5.03 19.04
CA CYS A 45 -14.07 -6.23 18.25
C CYS A 45 -14.13 -7.50 19.08
N ASP A 46 -13.58 -7.48 20.31
CA ASP A 46 -13.55 -8.64 21.20
C ASP A 46 -14.96 -9.01 21.70
N GLN A 47 -15.76 -8.01 22.05
CA GLN A 47 -17.12 -8.21 22.58
C GLN A 47 -18.08 -8.82 21.55
N PHE A 48 -17.97 -8.39 20.29
CA PHE A 48 -18.92 -8.77 19.23
C PHE A 48 -18.33 -9.72 18.19
N GLY A 49 -17.07 -10.13 18.31
CA GLY A 49 -16.39 -10.98 17.33
C GLY A 49 -16.22 -10.29 15.97
N VAL A 50 -16.06 -8.97 15.94
CA VAL A 50 -15.97 -8.19 14.71
C VAL A 50 -14.52 -8.16 14.21
N GLU A 51 -14.33 -8.32 12.90
CA GLU A 51 -13.04 -8.16 12.24
C GLU A 51 -12.49 -6.74 12.46
N LYS A 52 -11.18 -6.62 12.74
CA LYS A 52 -10.57 -5.38 13.27
C LYS A 52 -10.71 -4.18 12.32
N ILE A 53 -10.65 -4.41 11.00
CA ILE A 53 -10.77 -3.33 10.01
C ILE A 53 -12.22 -2.81 9.98
N LEU A 54 -13.19 -3.70 9.95
CA LEU A 54 -14.61 -3.32 10.09
C LEU A 54 -14.88 -2.67 11.45
N GLY A 55 -14.23 -3.15 12.52
CA GLY A 55 -14.36 -2.60 13.86
C GLY A 55 -13.94 -1.13 13.92
N TYR A 56 -12.75 -0.77 13.42
CA TYR A 56 -12.34 0.63 13.46
C TYR A 56 -13.19 1.52 12.55
N MET A 57 -13.61 1.03 11.37
CA MET A 57 -14.53 1.77 10.51
C MET A 57 -15.87 2.04 11.20
N TYR A 58 -16.38 1.04 11.93
CA TYR A 58 -17.59 1.22 12.73
C TYR A 58 -17.38 2.28 13.83
N LEU A 59 -16.25 2.24 14.55
CA LEU A 59 -15.95 3.25 15.58
C LEU A 59 -15.82 4.65 14.99
N MET A 60 -15.19 4.81 13.83
CA MET A 60 -15.16 6.08 13.10
C MET A 60 -16.57 6.61 12.86
N PHE A 61 -17.45 5.74 12.32
CA PHE A 61 -18.84 6.08 12.03
C PHE A 61 -19.64 6.41 13.29
N SER A 62 -19.60 5.55 14.32
CA SER A 62 -20.38 5.72 15.54
C SER A 62 -19.94 6.93 16.35
N LYS A 63 -18.63 7.17 16.48
CA LYS A 63 -18.09 8.34 17.20
C LYS A 63 -18.40 9.67 16.51
N CYS A 64 -18.33 9.71 15.20
CA CYS A 64 -18.76 10.88 14.44
C CYS A 64 -20.25 11.17 14.66
N ARG A 65 -21.10 10.13 14.65
CA ARG A 65 -22.53 10.26 14.92
C ARG A 65 -22.81 10.71 16.36
N GLU A 66 -22.16 10.12 17.34
CA GLU A 66 -22.27 10.47 18.76
C GLU A 66 -21.92 11.96 19.01
N LYS A 67 -20.91 12.46 18.32
CA LYS A 67 -20.41 13.84 18.49
C LYS A 67 -21.00 14.84 17.49
N ASN A 68 -21.96 14.43 16.67
CA ASN A 68 -22.56 15.25 15.60
C ASN A 68 -21.51 15.83 14.62
N ILE A 69 -20.45 15.08 14.34
CA ILE A 69 -19.42 15.42 13.36
C ILE A 69 -19.82 14.76 12.03
N PRO A 70 -20.01 15.52 10.94
CA PRO A 70 -20.33 14.94 9.62
C PRO A 70 -19.16 14.09 9.09
N LEU A 71 -19.33 12.78 9.03
CA LEU A 71 -18.34 11.88 8.44
C LEU A 71 -18.46 11.91 6.92
N THR A 72 -17.88 12.93 6.28
CA THR A 72 -17.93 13.12 4.84
C THR A 72 -16.63 12.78 4.15
N LYS A 73 -16.69 12.51 2.85
CA LYS A 73 -15.50 12.31 2.01
C LYS A 73 -14.56 13.51 2.07
N LYS A 74 -15.12 14.74 2.13
CA LYS A 74 -14.35 15.98 2.22
C LYS A 74 -13.62 16.05 3.55
N PHE A 75 -14.31 15.83 4.67
CA PHE A 75 -13.70 15.84 6.00
C PHE A 75 -12.54 14.83 6.12
N LEU A 76 -12.73 13.60 5.62
CA LEU A 76 -11.66 12.61 5.63
C LEU A 76 -10.47 13.02 4.75
N ALA A 77 -10.72 13.64 3.59
CA ALA A 77 -9.63 14.15 2.74
C ALA A 77 -8.87 15.29 3.43
N GLU A 78 -9.53 16.21 4.11
CA GLU A 78 -8.89 17.27 4.91
C GLU A 78 -8.01 16.71 6.03
N CYS A 79 -8.40 15.57 6.64
CA CYS A 79 -7.54 14.85 7.58
C CYS A 79 -6.23 14.38 6.93
N GLY A 80 -6.26 14.04 5.65
CA GLY A 80 -5.08 13.62 4.89
C GLY A 80 -4.02 14.71 4.70
N GLU A 81 -4.40 15.97 4.74
CA GLU A 81 -3.46 17.10 4.62
C GLU A 81 -2.49 17.22 5.80
N LYS A 82 -2.84 16.64 6.95
CA LYS A 82 -2.07 16.71 8.20
C LYS A 82 -1.09 15.56 8.39
N ILE A 83 -1.00 14.63 7.44
CA ILE A 83 -0.14 13.46 7.54
C ILE A 83 1.33 13.86 7.51
N GLU A 84 2.10 13.32 8.45
CA GLU A 84 3.54 13.46 8.52
C GLU A 84 4.21 12.23 7.91
N PHE A 85 5.00 12.47 6.87
CA PHE A 85 5.71 11.42 6.14
C PHE A 85 7.10 11.17 6.70
N PHE A 86 7.60 9.96 6.47
CA PHE A 86 9.01 9.67 6.70
C PHE A 86 9.92 10.56 5.85
N PRO A 87 11.17 10.81 6.30
CA PRO A 87 12.10 11.66 5.57
C PRO A 87 12.30 11.22 4.12
N GLY A 88 12.12 12.16 3.18
CA GLY A 88 12.33 11.95 1.76
C GLY A 88 11.14 11.38 0.97
N VAL A 89 10.03 10.99 1.61
CA VAL A 89 8.84 10.39 0.94
C VAL A 89 8.27 11.34 -0.12
N GLU A 90 8.14 12.63 0.14
CA GLU A 90 7.52 13.58 -0.78
C GLU A 90 8.26 13.70 -2.13
N THR A 91 9.57 13.43 -2.15
CA THR A 91 10.41 13.48 -3.37
C THR A 91 10.69 12.10 -3.97
N TRP A 92 10.43 11.03 -3.21
CA TRP A 92 10.73 9.65 -3.55
C TRP A 92 10.13 9.20 -4.88
N PHE A 93 8.84 9.38 -5.05
CA PHE A 93 8.09 8.83 -6.18
C PHE A 93 8.58 9.37 -7.51
N LYS A 94 8.81 10.69 -7.59
CA LYS A 94 9.34 11.31 -8.79
C LYS A 94 10.76 10.82 -9.07
N ARG A 95 11.63 10.82 -8.06
CA ARG A 95 13.04 10.40 -8.19
C ARG A 95 13.17 8.96 -8.68
N ILE A 96 12.42 8.02 -8.11
CA ILE A 96 12.45 6.61 -8.53
C ILE A 96 11.87 6.43 -9.93
N LYS A 97 10.82 7.19 -10.28
CA LYS A 97 10.27 7.18 -11.64
C LYS A 97 11.25 7.71 -12.68
N ASP A 98 11.94 8.80 -12.35
CA ASP A 98 12.97 9.39 -13.23
C ASP A 98 14.14 8.40 -13.40
N PHE A 99 14.65 7.82 -12.32
CA PHE A 99 15.67 6.78 -12.35
C PHE A 99 15.28 5.60 -13.24
N GLY A 100 14.05 5.10 -13.12
CA GLY A 100 13.55 4.04 -14.01
C GLY A 100 13.53 4.46 -15.46
N ALA A 101 13.12 5.71 -15.76
CA ALA A 101 13.09 6.23 -17.13
C ALA A 101 14.48 6.32 -17.77
N GLU A 102 15.50 6.73 -17.01
CA GLU A 102 16.92 6.77 -17.41
C GLU A 102 17.47 5.37 -17.76
N HIS A 103 16.94 4.32 -17.11
CA HIS A 103 17.34 2.93 -17.32
C HIS A 103 16.35 2.12 -18.17
N ASN A 104 15.56 2.79 -19.02
CA ASN A 104 14.58 2.14 -19.93
C ASN A 104 13.51 1.29 -19.26
N VAL A 105 13.18 1.56 -17.98
CA VAL A 105 12.13 0.91 -17.20
C VAL A 105 10.97 1.87 -16.96
N LYS A 106 9.73 1.37 -17.00
CA LYS A 106 8.56 2.13 -16.57
C LYS A 106 8.22 1.78 -15.14
N ILE A 107 8.38 2.74 -14.24
CA ILE A 107 7.95 2.59 -12.84
C ILE A 107 6.49 3.01 -12.69
N GLU A 108 5.71 2.18 -12.03
CA GLU A 108 4.34 2.48 -11.61
C GLU A 108 4.22 2.27 -10.09
N HIS A 109 3.73 3.30 -9.39
CA HIS A 109 3.49 3.26 -7.94
C HIS A 109 2.05 2.88 -7.66
N TYR A 110 1.85 1.98 -6.71
CA TYR A 110 0.56 1.50 -6.24
C TYR A 110 0.50 1.55 -4.72
N LEU A 111 -0.65 1.79 -4.17
CA LEU A 111 -0.84 1.80 -2.73
C LEU A 111 -1.90 0.77 -2.34
N CYS A 112 -1.61 0.00 -1.28
CA CYS A 112 -2.46 -1.05 -0.76
C CYS A 112 -2.48 -0.98 0.77
N SER A 113 -3.47 -0.29 1.34
CA SER A 113 -3.56 0.05 2.76
C SER A 113 -4.82 -0.52 3.41
N SER A 114 -4.72 -0.87 4.68
CA SER A 114 -5.89 -1.14 5.53
C SER A 114 -6.50 0.14 6.13
N GLY A 115 -5.94 1.31 5.85
CA GLY A 115 -6.47 2.62 6.23
C GLY A 115 -7.48 3.18 5.22
N ASN A 116 -7.99 4.38 5.51
CA ASN A 116 -9.03 5.02 4.73
C ASN A 116 -8.49 5.67 3.45
N LYS A 117 -9.00 5.26 2.31
CA LYS A 117 -8.64 5.79 1.00
C LYS A 117 -8.93 7.27 0.85
N GLU A 118 -10.00 7.75 1.48
CA GLU A 118 -10.36 9.16 1.48
C GLU A 118 -9.29 10.02 2.16
N ILE A 119 -8.74 9.57 3.30
CA ILE A 119 -7.64 10.23 4.00
C ILE A 119 -6.39 10.21 3.11
N ILE A 120 -6.06 9.06 2.53
CA ILE A 120 -4.92 8.93 1.62
C ILE A 120 -5.04 9.89 0.43
N ASN A 121 -6.24 9.97 -0.18
CA ASN A 121 -6.49 10.86 -1.32
C ASN A 121 -6.32 12.35 -0.99
N GLY A 122 -6.49 12.75 0.26
CA GLY A 122 -6.21 14.11 0.72
C GLY A 122 -4.73 14.39 0.96
N SER A 123 -3.88 13.39 0.94
CA SER A 123 -2.46 13.53 1.21
C SER A 123 -1.69 14.11 0.03
N LYS A 124 -0.56 14.79 0.32
CA LYS A 124 0.32 15.40 -0.69
C LYS A 124 0.87 14.40 -1.72
N ILE A 125 0.93 13.11 -1.37
CA ILE A 125 1.53 12.08 -2.20
C ILE A 125 0.52 11.28 -3.04
N ALA A 126 -0.78 11.44 -2.84
CA ALA A 126 -1.84 10.69 -3.53
C ALA A 126 -1.69 10.73 -5.07
N LYS A 127 -1.28 11.87 -5.61
CA LYS A 127 -1.09 12.10 -7.06
C LYS A 127 -0.04 11.21 -7.74
N TYR A 128 0.83 10.58 -6.98
CA TYR A 128 1.90 9.73 -7.54
C TYR A 128 1.46 8.29 -7.80
N PHE A 129 0.37 7.86 -7.20
CA PHE A 129 -0.11 6.50 -7.33
C PHE A 129 -1.00 6.31 -8.55
N LYS A 130 -0.75 5.25 -9.29
CA LYS A 130 -1.59 4.83 -10.41
C LYS A 130 -2.94 4.29 -9.93
N ALA A 131 -2.95 3.61 -8.79
CA ALA A 131 -4.15 3.21 -8.07
C ALA A 131 -3.88 3.19 -6.56
N ILE A 132 -4.91 3.53 -5.79
CA ILE A 132 -4.95 3.48 -4.33
C ILE A 132 -6.07 2.51 -3.94
N PHE A 133 -5.69 1.43 -3.27
CA PHE A 133 -6.59 0.45 -2.67
C PHE A 133 -6.59 0.67 -1.16
N GLY A 134 -7.75 0.91 -0.60
CA GLY A 134 -7.93 1.21 0.82
C GLY A 134 -9.37 0.99 1.25
N CYS A 135 -9.62 1.13 2.54
CA CYS A 135 -10.98 1.12 3.07
C CYS A 135 -11.73 2.36 2.60
N GLU A 136 -12.96 2.19 2.19
CA GLU A 136 -13.81 3.27 1.67
C GLU A 136 -15.21 3.19 2.31
N PHE A 137 -15.89 4.35 2.41
CA PHE A 137 -17.29 4.42 2.77
C PHE A 137 -18.17 4.66 1.55
N VAL A 138 -19.44 4.22 1.62
CA VAL A 138 -20.55 4.71 0.78
C VAL A 138 -21.09 5.97 1.45
N TYR A 139 -21.38 6.97 0.65
CA TYR A 139 -21.89 8.26 1.12
C TYR A 139 -23.29 8.50 0.60
N ASP A 140 -24.15 9.01 1.50
CA ASP A 140 -25.48 9.44 1.13
C ASP A 140 -25.41 10.58 0.09
N PRO A 141 -26.19 10.52 -1.00
CA PRO A 141 -26.08 11.49 -2.08
C PRO A 141 -26.58 12.90 -1.70
N ILE A 142 -27.42 13.03 -0.64
CA ILE A 142 -27.97 14.30 -0.18
C ILE A 142 -27.13 14.87 0.96
N SER A 143 -27.04 14.17 2.07
CA SER A 143 -26.33 14.63 3.28
C SER A 143 -24.80 14.57 3.13
N LYS A 144 -24.28 13.81 2.16
CA LYS A 144 -22.86 13.51 1.96
C LYS A 144 -22.20 12.76 3.12
N ASN A 145 -22.96 12.32 4.10
CA ASN A 145 -22.44 11.53 5.22
C ASN A 145 -22.20 10.07 4.83
N ALA A 146 -21.22 9.47 5.45
CA ALA A 146 -20.97 8.03 5.33
C ALA A 146 -22.17 7.25 5.89
N ILE A 147 -22.57 6.19 5.17
CA ILE A 147 -23.72 5.34 5.55
C ILE A 147 -23.34 3.87 5.71
N TRP A 148 -22.33 3.39 5.00
CA TRP A 148 -21.91 2.00 5.00
C TRP A 148 -20.44 1.83 4.56
N PRO A 149 -19.72 0.82 5.04
CA PRO A 149 -18.44 0.47 4.45
C PRO A 149 -18.61 0.01 2.98
N LYS A 150 -17.94 0.67 2.06
CA LYS A 150 -17.89 0.29 0.64
C LYS A 150 -16.86 -0.80 0.37
N ASN A 151 -15.72 -0.69 1.05
CA ASN A 151 -14.59 -1.60 0.93
C ASN A 151 -13.86 -1.66 2.26
N ALA A 152 -13.53 -2.88 2.71
CA ALA A 152 -12.71 -3.11 3.89
C ALA A 152 -11.50 -3.97 3.47
N VAL A 153 -10.30 -3.47 3.73
CA VAL A 153 -9.05 -4.08 3.26
C VAL A 153 -8.32 -4.72 4.43
N ASN A 154 -8.51 -6.02 4.61
CA ASN A 154 -7.76 -6.84 5.56
C ASN A 154 -6.55 -7.54 4.91
N TYR A 155 -5.91 -8.46 5.63
CA TYR A 155 -4.69 -9.17 5.19
C TYR A 155 -4.85 -9.88 3.84
N THR A 156 -5.92 -10.66 3.67
CA THR A 156 -6.18 -11.43 2.44
C THR A 156 -6.68 -10.54 1.33
N GLN A 157 -7.41 -9.49 1.66
CA GLN A 157 -7.87 -8.51 0.69
C GLN A 157 -6.68 -7.77 0.03
N LYS A 158 -5.60 -7.50 0.77
CA LYS A 158 -4.36 -6.94 0.20
C LYS A 158 -3.82 -7.82 -0.93
N THR A 159 -3.86 -9.14 -0.81
CA THR A 159 -3.34 -10.06 -1.84
C THR A 159 -4.14 -10.01 -3.14
N GLN A 160 -5.45 -9.76 -3.07
CA GLN A 160 -6.29 -9.58 -4.25
C GLN A 160 -5.77 -8.41 -5.11
N TYR A 161 -5.29 -7.34 -4.49
CA TYR A 161 -4.80 -6.18 -5.25
C TYR A 161 -3.49 -6.46 -5.99
N LEU A 162 -2.63 -7.34 -5.47
CA LEU A 162 -1.47 -7.82 -6.23
C LEU A 162 -1.92 -8.49 -7.55
N PHE A 163 -2.97 -9.30 -7.46
CA PHE A 163 -3.52 -9.96 -8.64
C PHE A 163 -4.13 -8.95 -9.62
N ARG A 164 -4.87 -7.96 -9.14
CA ARG A 164 -5.42 -6.87 -9.96
C ARG A 164 -4.32 -6.05 -10.64
N ILE A 165 -3.29 -5.66 -9.92
CA ILE A 165 -2.11 -4.95 -10.46
C ILE A 165 -1.42 -5.79 -11.53
N SER A 166 -1.21 -7.08 -11.26
CA SER A 166 -0.58 -8.00 -12.20
C SER A 166 -1.34 -8.10 -13.53
N LYS A 167 -2.66 -8.15 -13.48
CA LYS A 167 -3.52 -8.18 -14.68
C LYS A 167 -3.75 -6.81 -15.31
N GLY A 168 -3.61 -5.73 -14.53
CA GLY A 168 -3.94 -4.38 -14.94
C GLY A 168 -5.43 -4.03 -14.84
N ILE A 169 -6.20 -4.82 -14.08
CA ILE A 169 -7.63 -4.62 -13.81
C ILE A 169 -7.77 -3.93 -12.46
N LEU A 170 -7.76 -2.60 -12.48
CA LEU A 170 -7.65 -1.80 -11.27
C LEU A 170 -8.99 -1.38 -10.66
N ASP A 171 -10.08 -1.50 -11.41
CA ASP A 171 -11.43 -1.28 -10.89
C ASP A 171 -11.84 -2.47 -10.01
N ILE A 172 -12.22 -2.19 -8.76
CA ILE A 172 -12.60 -3.21 -7.78
C ILE A 172 -13.93 -3.91 -8.13
N SER A 173 -14.76 -3.30 -8.96
CA SER A 173 -16.05 -3.86 -9.42
C SER A 173 -15.92 -4.72 -10.69
N ASP A 174 -14.77 -4.69 -11.35
CA ASP A 174 -14.54 -5.44 -12.60
C ASP A 174 -14.02 -6.85 -12.30
N ASP A 175 -14.92 -7.72 -11.87
CA ASP A 175 -14.59 -9.10 -11.52
C ASP A 175 -14.58 -10.02 -12.74
N ASP A 176 -15.35 -9.73 -13.77
CA ASP A 176 -15.40 -10.52 -15.00
C ASP A 176 -14.05 -10.50 -15.72
N ASN A 177 -13.49 -9.32 -15.97
CA ASN A 177 -12.17 -9.21 -16.56
C ASN A 177 -11.06 -9.70 -15.63
N LEU A 178 -11.23 -9.53 -14.31
CA LEU A 178 -10.29 -10.06 -13.34
C LEU A 178 -10.18 -11.57 -13.41
N ASN A 179 -11.30 -12.28 -13.53
CA ASN A 179 -11.37 -13.74 -13.58
C ASN A 179 -11.14 -14.32 -14.98
N ALA A 180 -11.23 -13.51 -16.03
CA ALA A 180 -10.96 -13.95 -17.39
C ALA A 180 -9.58 -14.61 -17.53
N ARG A 181 -9.51 -15.74 -18.25
CA ARG A 181 -8.23 -16.40 -18.54
C ARG A 181 -7.36 -15.51 -19.42
N THR A 182 -6.18 -15.16 -18.92
CA THR A 182 -5.17 -14.41 -19.69
C THR A 182 -3.90 -15.24 -19.78
N LYS A 183 -3.34 -15.36 -20.99
CA LYS A 183 -2.07 -16.06 -21.23
C LYS A 183 -0.86 -15.26 -20.71
N LYS A 184 -0.99 -13.94 -20.59
CA LYS A 184 0.11 -13.04 -20.24
C LYS A 184 -0.36 -11.99 -19.23
N ARG A 185 0.39 -11.84 -18.14
CA ARG A 185 0.19 -10.76 -17.17
C ARG A 185 0.70 -9.43 -17.74
N ARG A 186 0.07 -8.34 -17.33
CA ARG A 186 0.55 -7.00 -17.66
C ARG A 186 1.85 -6.68 -16.92
N ILE A 187 1.90 -7.07 -15.63
CA ILE A 187 3.10 -6.98 -14.78
C ILE A 187 3.27 -8.33 -14.11
N GLU A 188 4.39 -8.98 -14.39
CA GLU A 188 4.72 -10.25 -13.75
C GLU A 188 5.13 -10.00 -12.28
N TYR A 189 4.90 -10.98 -11.40
CA TYR A 189 5.20 -10.82 -9.97
C TYR A 189 6.69 -10.58 -9.68
N HIS A 190 7.59 -11.17 -10.47
CA HIS A 190 9.04 -10.91 -10.34
C HIS A 190 9.45 -9.48 -10.73
N HIS A 191 8.54 -8.70 -11.33
CA HIS A 191 8.68 -7.25 -11.56
C HIS A 191 7.96 -6.42 -10.48
N MET A 192 7.64 -7.00 -9.32
CA MET A 192 7.01 -6.28 -8.23
C MET A 192 7.95 -6.11 -7.06
N ILE A 193 7.89 -4.92 -6.45
CA ILE A 193 8.59 -4.57 -5.20
C ILE A 193 7.51 -4.17 -4.21
N TYR A 194 7.43 -4.86 -3.07
CA TYR A 194 6.46 -4.55 -2.01
C TYR A 194 7.17 -3.95 -0.79
N LEU A 195 6.67 -2.82 -0.29
CA LEU A 195 7.14 -2.17 0.92
C LEU A 195 5.99 -2.16 1.95
N GLY A 196 6.25 -2.65 3.16
CA GLY A 196 5.27 -2.66 4.26
C GLY A 196 5.96 -2.74 5.61
N ASP A 197 5.25 -2.40 6.69
CA ASP A 197 5.82 -2.35 8.04
C ASP A 197 5.48 -3.55 8.91
N GLY A 198 4.45 -4.32 8.55
CA GLY A 198 3.82 -5.18 9.53
C GLY A 198 3.27 -6.50 9.06
N ILE A 199 2.65 -7.17 10.03
CA ILE A 199 2.07 -8.51 9.89
C ILE A 199 0.97 -8.52 8.83
N THR A 200 0.27 -7.40 8.62
CA THR A 200 -0.79 -7.28 7.62
C THR A 200 -0.28 -7.42 6.17
N ASP A 201 1.01 -7.18 5.96
CA ASP A 201 1.64 -7.22 4.64
C ASP A 201 2.27 -8.57 4.31
N VAL A 202 2.47 -9.41 5.32
CA VAL A 202 3.14 -10.71 5.19
C VAL A 202 2.57 -11.56 4.06
N PRO A 203 1.25 -11.74 3.89
CA PRO A 203 0.72 -12.53 2.78
C PRO A 203 1.11 -11.96 1.41
N CYS A 204 1.15 -10.64 1.26
CA CYS A 204 1.60 -9.99 0.03
C CYS A 204 3.09 -10.20 -0.22
N MET A 205 3.90 -10.05 0.83
CA MET A 205 5.36 -10.27 0.78
C MET A 205 5.69 -11.69 0.39
N GLU A 206 5.02 -12.69 0.98
CA GLU A 206 5.20 -14.11 0.68
C GLU A 206 4.84 -14.43 -0.77
N ILE A 207 3.71 -13.95 -1.27
CA ILE A 207 3.31 -14.16 -2.67
C ILE A 207 4.37 -13.57 -3.61
N ILE A 208 4.76 -12.32 -3.40
CA ILE A 208 5.74 -11.66 -4.27
C ILE A 208 7.08 -12.40 -4.22
N ASN A 209 7.56 -12.80 -3.05
CA ASN A 209 8.81 -13.56 -2.89
C ASN A 209 8.75 -14.92 -3.59
N SER A 210 7.63 -15.65 -3.45
CA SER A 210 7.44 -16.98 -4.06
C SER A 210 7.49 -16.95 -5.58
N TYR A 211 7.13 -15.81 -6.18
CA TYR A 211 7.18 -15.61 -7.63
C TYR A 211 8.40 -14.80 -8.09
N GLY A 212 9.44 -14.71 -7.28
CA GLY A 212 10.71 -14.09 -7.66
C GLY A 212 10.79 -12.58 -7.53
N GLY A 213 9.73 -11.91 -7.05
CA GLY A 213 9.74 -10.48 -6.77
C GLY A 213 10.46 -10.10 -5.48
N PHE A 214 10.29 -8.89 -5.01
CA PHE A 214 11.07 -8.31 -3.91
C PHE A 214 10.17 -7.74 -2.83
N SER A 215 10.45 -8.07 -1.57
CA SER A 215 9.76 -7.51 -0.40
C SER A 215 10.74 -6.84 0.54
N ILE A 216 10.34 -5.70 1.07
CA ILE A 216 11.14 -4.86 1.98
C ILE A 216 10.29 -4.52 3.19
N ALA A 217 10.70 -4.98 4.38
CA ALA A 217 10.09 -4.55 5.63
C ALA A 217 10.63 -3.17 6.01
N ILE A 218 9.73 -2.25 6.34
CA ILE A 218 10.07 -0.89 6.75
C ILE A 218 10.02 -0.81 8.27
N GLU A 219 11.15 -0.48 8.89
CA GLU A 219 11.24 -0.21 10.33
C GLU A 219 10.84 1.23 10.62
N SER A 220 9.65 1.40 11.18
CA SER A 220 9.10 2.71 11.55
C SER A 220 9.65 3.25 12.88
N SER A 221 10.08 2.35 13.77
CA SER A 221 10.55 2.68 15.13
C SER A 221 11.49 1.60 15.67
N LYS A 222 12.10 1.87 16.83
CA LYS A 222 12.90 0.86 17.54
C LYS A 222 12.08 -0.36 17.96
N SER A 223 10.81 -0.19 18.29
CA SER A 223 9.91 -1.28 18.69
C SER A 223 9.55 -2.21 17.52
N SER A 224 9.54 -1.72 16.29
CA SER A 224 9.26 -2.54 15.10
C SER A 224 10.44 -3.43 14.68
N GLN A 225 11.65 -3.17 15.17
CA GLN A 225 12.86 -3.93 14.79
C GLN A 225 12.75 -5.42 15.10
N ASN A 226 12.19 -5.80 16.24
CA ASN A 226 12.02 -7.20 16.60
C ASN A 226 11.08 -7.92 15.64
N THR A 227 9.98 -7.26 15.24
CA THR A 227 9.02 -7.81 14.26
C THR A 227 9.68 -7.98 12.90
N SER A 228 10.36 -6.94 12.39
CA SER A 228 11.04 -6.99 11.09
C SER A 228 12.15 -8.06 11.07
N LYS A 229 12.92 -8.17 12.14
CA LYS A 229 13.96 -9.21 12.27
C LYS A 229 13.35 -10.61 12.22
N LYS A 230 12.27 -10.86 12.98
CA LYS A 230 11.55 -12.14 12.93
C LYS A 230 11.06 -12.47 11.53
N LEU A 231 10.49 -11.50 10.81
CA LEU A 231 10.04 -11.70 9.43
C LEU A 231 11.18 -12.06 8.49
N LEU A 232 12.37 -11.51 8.70
CA LEU A 232 13.57 -11.85 7.92
C LEU A 232 14.08 -13.25 8.27
N ASP A 233 14.20 -13.58 9.55
CA ASP A 233 14.65 -14.88 10.05
C ASP A 233 13.72 -16.01 9.58
N ASP A 234 12.39 -15.76 9.57
CA ASP A 234 11.36 -16.67 9.06
C ASP A 234 11.30 -16.68 7.51
N LYS A 235 12.17 -15.94 6.82
CA LYS A 235 12.21 -15.79 5.33
C LYS A 235 10.92 -15.26 4.70
N ARG A 236 10.09 -14.56 5.47
CA ARG A 236 8.84 -13.93 4.99
C ARG A 236 9.08 -12.61 4.27
N VAL A 237 10.23 -11.99 4.48
CA VAL A 237 10.67 -10.78 3.79
C VAL A 237 12.11 -10.95 3.31
N LYS A 238 12.46 -10.31 2.18
CA LYS A 238 13.82 -10.40 1.64
C LYS A 238 14.78 -9.39 2.25
N TYR A 239 14.29 -8.19 2.57
CA TYR A 239 15.12 -7.09 3.06
C TYR A 239 14.43 -6.31 4.17
N ILE A 240 15.26 -5.65 5.00
CA ILE A 240 14.80 -4.72 6.03
C ILE A 240 15.49 -3.38 5.80
N CYS A 241 14.71 -2.30 5.85
CA CYS A 241 15.21 -0.93 5.79
C CYS A 241 14.47 -0.05 6.81
N ARG A 242 15.13 0.98 7.32
CA ARG A 242 14.46 2.03 8.10
C ARG A 242 13.56 2.86 7.19
N GLY A 243 12.54 3.49 7.77
CA GLY A 243 11.67 4.47 7.12
C GLY A 243 12.41 5.76 6.75
N ASP A 244 13.42 5.65 5.90
CA ASP A 244 14.20 6.78 5.38
C ASP A 244 14.28 6.67 3.85
N TYR A 245 13.52 7.53 3.18
CA TYR A 245 13.35 7.58 1.73
C TYR A 245 14.25 8.64 1.06
N LYS A 246 15.24 9.18 1.78
CA LYS A 246 16.16 10.18 1.22
C LYS A 246 16.99 9.62 0.08
N ASP A 247 17.37 10.50 -0.85
CA ASP A 247 18.27 10.17 -1.95
C ASP A 247 19.63 9.67 -1.42
N GLY A 248 20.15 8.61 -2.04
CA GLY A 248 21.40 7.97 -1.63
C GLY A 248 21.34 7.20 -0.32
N GLY A 249 20.19 7.15 0.38
CA GLY A 249 19.97 6.34 1.56
C GLY A 249 19.98 4.83 1.29
N LYS A 250 19.95 4.01 2.35
CA LYS A 250 20.00 2.53 2.21
C LYS A 250 18.82 2.00 1.39
N LEU A 251 17.59 2.48 1.67
CA LEU A 251 16.39 2.08 0.94
C LEU A 251 16.45 2.52 -0.53
N ASP A 252 16.89 3.76 -0.77
CA ASP A 252 17.03 4.32 -2.12
C ASP A 252 17.99 3.50 -2.97
N LYS A 253 19.17 3.21 -2.44
CA LYS A 253 20.18 2.37 -3.11
C LYS A 253 19.67 0.95 -3.37
N LEU A 254 18.98 0.35 -2.41
CA LEU A 254 18.42 -0.98 -2.54
C LEU A 254 17.39 -1.03 -3.67
N VAL A 255 16.42 -0.12 -3.67
CA VAL A 255 15.36 -0.11 -4.69
C VAL A 255 15.92 0.19 -6.08
N LYS A 256 16.88 1.12 -6.21
CA LYS A 256 17.60 1.38 -7.47
C LYS A 256 18.32 0.14 -7.98
N ASN A 257 19.02 -0.60 -7.11
CA ASN A 257 19.70 -1.84 -7.52
C ASN A 257 18.71 -2.94 -7.95
N ILE A 258 17.55 -3.06 -7.29
CA ILE A 258 16.50 -4.00 -7.70
C ILE A 258 15.95 -3.62 -9.09
N ILE A 259 15.76 -2.33 -9.36
CA ILE A 259 15.31 -1.84 -10.67
C ILE A 259 16.31 -2.23 -11.76
N LEU A 260 17.62 -2.04 -11.52
CA LEU A 260 18.67 -2.42 -12.43
C LEU A 260 18.75 -3.94 -12.66
N LEU A 261 18.55 -4.72 -11.60
CA LEU A 261 18.52 -6.18 -11.69
C LEU A 261 17.38 -6.64 -12.61
N ILE A 262 16.17 -6.16 -12.38
CA ILE A 262 14.98 -6.50 -13.20
C ILE A 262 15.18 -6.04 -14.66
N GLU A 263 15.80 -4.88 -14.88
CA GLU A 263 16.12 -4.40 -16.23
C GLU A 263 17.08 -5.36 -16.94
N ASN A 264 18.17 -5.74 -16.26
CA ASN A 264 19.16 -6.66 -16.82
C ASN A 264 18.56 -8.04 -17.13
N GLU A 265 17.78 -8.61 -16.20
CA GLU A 265 17.07 -9.88 -16.44
C GLU A 265 16.12 -9.78 -17.64
N SER A 266 15.40 -8.67 -17.76
CA SER A 266 14.50 -8.41 -18.88
C SER A 266 15.24 -8.27 -20.21
N ARG A 267 16.48 -7.78 -20.19
CA ARG A 267 17.35 -7.70 -21.39
C ARG A 267 17.84 -9.07 -21.80
N ILE A 268 18.33 -9.87 -20.85
CA ILE A 268 18.82 -11.23 -21.11
C ILE A 268 17.69 -12.10 -21.68
N ALA A 269 16.49 -12.05 -21.09
CA ALA A 269 15.33 -12.80 -21.56
C ALA A 269 14.92 -12.47 -23.02
N LYS A 270 15.38 -11.36 -23.59
CA LYS A 270 15.14 -11.02 -25.00
C LYS A 270 16.11 -11.74 -25.94
N PHE A 271 17.35 -11.93 -25.52
CA PHE A 271 18.33 -12.70 -26.31
C PHE A 271 17.88 -14.17 -26.44
N ASP A 272 17.32 -14.76 -25.36
CA ASP A 272 16.81 -16.14 -25.39
C ASP A 272 15.64 -16.32 -26.37
N LYS A 273 14.83 -15.27 -26.61
CA LYS A 273 13.71 -15.33 -27.56
C LYS A 273 14.15 -15.17 -29.01
N SER A 274 15.13 -14.32 -29.28
CA SER A 274 15.65 -14.14 -30.65
C SER A 274 16.26 -15.43 -31.21
N HIS A 275 16.95 -16.24 -30.39
CA HIS A 275 17.48 -17.54 -30.79
C HIS A 275 16.42 -18.64 -31.03
N LYS A 276 15.16 -18.43 -30.60
CA LYS A 276 14.05 -19.38 -30.86
C LYS A 276 13.24 -19.03 -32.10
N GLU A 277 13.31 -17.81 -32.57
CA GLU A 277 12.64 -17.36 -33.82
C GLU A 277 13.54 -17.59 -35.06
N ASP A 278 14.84 -17.83 -34.87
CA ASP A 278 15.82 -18.16 -35.94
C ASP A 278 15.96 -19.70 -36.19
N LYS A 279 15.11 -20.52 -35.57
CA LYS A 279 14.97 -21.97 -35.80
C LYS A 279 13.57 -22.33 -36.27
#